data_2f36b2554b968033a0fb8db7d4779710
#
_entry.id   2f36b2554b968033a0fb8db7d4779710
#
_cell.length_a   1.000
_cell.length_b   1.000
_cell.length_c   1.000
_cell.angle_alpha   90.00
_cell.angle_beta   90.00
_cell.angle_gamma   90.00
#
_symmetry.space_group_name_H-M   'P 1'
#
loop_
_entity.id
_entity.type
_entity.pdbx_description
1 polymer ?
#
loop_
_entity_poly.entity_id
_entity_poly.type
_entity_poly.pdbx_seq_one_letter_code
_entity_poly.pdbx_strand_id
1 'polypeptide(L)'
;MMLHYSTHLHPISKTWVTFVHGAGGSSSIWFKQLREFSKHFNVLLLDLRGHGKSRMQLSNVFKKKYTFDVLAEDIISVLDEENIKSSHFVGISLGTILIRQIGEMYPQRVQSMVMAGAIMKLRWAVAGVLCHAILVLILSCSTSRLVAPKGMFYL
;
A
#
# COMPACT_ATOMS: atom_id res chain seq x y z
N MET A 1 -5.16 0.16 16.06
CA MET A 1 -4.63 -1.25 16.16
C MET A 1 -3.28 -1.23 15.50
N MET A 2 -2.25 -1.73 16.16
CA MET A 2 -0.94 -1.85 15.53
C MET A 2 -0.98 -2.94 14.46
N LEU A 3 -0.61 -2.60 13.23
CA LEU A 3 -0.42 -3.57 12.15
C LEU A 3 0.87 -4.37 12.40
N HIS A 4 0.92 -5.59 11.87
CA HIS A 4 2.20 -6.28 11.73
C HIS A 4 3.00 -5.63 10.61
N TYR A 5 4.24 -5.29 10.89
CA TYR A 5 5.15 -4.68 9.91
C TYR A 5 6.60 -5.14 10.12
N SER A 6 7.45 -4.85 9.16
CA SER A 6 8.90 -5.00 9.26
C SER A 6 9.61 -3.82 8.59
N THR A 7 10.69 -3.37 9.22
CA THR A 7 11.57 -2.32 8.70
C THR A 7 12.89 -2.93 8.25
N HIS A 8 13.40 -2.42 7.14
CA HIS A 8 14.72 -2.79 6.61
C HIS A 8 15.52 -1.51 6.43
N LEU A 9 16.45 -1.29 7.35
CA LEU A 9 17.21 -0.05 7.40
C LEU A 9 18.40 -0.09 6.44
N HIS A 10 18.56 0.99 5.67
CA HIS A 10 19.76 1.23 4.89
C HIS A 10 20.80 1.95 5.75
N PRO A 11 22.11 1.58 5.71
CA PRO A 11 23.12 2.13 6.63
C PRO A 11 23.32 3.65 6.52
N ILE A 12 23.01 4.26 5.38
CA ILE A 12 23.28 5.68 5.11
C ILE A 12 22.00 6.45 4.75
N SER A 13 21.11 5.85 3.96
CA SER A 13 19.92 6.54 3.47
C SER A 13 18.95 6.89 4.58
N LYS A 14 18.40 8.12 4.52
CA LYS A 14 17.31 8.56 5.41
C LYS A 14 15.94 8.51 4.71
N THR A 15 15.92 8.15 3.42
CA THR A 15 14.72 8.10 2.60
C THR A 15 13.98 6.79 2.83
N TRP A 16 12.66 6.87 3.00
CA TRP A 16 11.78 5.73 3.24
C TRP A 16 10.92 5.39 2.03
N VAL A 17 10.73 4.09 1.82
CA VAL A 17 9.75 3.55 0.88
C VAL A 17 8.82 2.59 1.63
N THR A 18 7.53 2.88 1.60
CA THR A 18 6.48 2.09 2.23
C THR A 18 5.69 1.32 1.17
N PHE A 19 5.65 0.00 1.30
CA PHE A 19 4.94 -0.88 0.39
C PHE A 19 3.59 -1.30 0.96
N VAL A 20 2.52 -1.11 0.17
CA VAL A 20 1.12 -1.41 0.56
C VAL A 20 0.53 -2.43 -0.40
N HIS A 21 0.28 -3.65 0.10
CA HIS A 21 -0.24 -4.75 -0.69
C HIS A 21 -1.73 -4.62 -1.03
N GLY A 22 -2.22 -5.47 -1.94
CA GLY A 22 -3.62 -5.55 -2.34
C GLY A 22 -4.48 -6.44 -1.43
N ALA A 23 -5.80 -6.47 -1.71
CA ALA A 23 -6.73 -7.34 -1.01
C ALA A 23 -6.32 -8.82 -1.14
N GLY A 24 -6.45 -9.56 -0.05
CA GLY A 24 -6.07 -10.98 0.01
C GLY A 24 -4.55 -11.25 0.04
N GLY A 25 -3.72 -10.19 -0.07
CA GLY A 25 -2.26 -10.28 -0.03
C GLY A 25 -1.66 -10.17 1.37
N SER A 26 -0.35 -10.02 1.40
CA SER A 26 0.46 -9.70 2.58
C SER A 26 1.75 -9.02 2.15
N SER A 27 2.54 -8.55 3.09
CA SER A 27 3.87 -7.97 2.86
C SER A 27 4.81 -8.88 2.07
N SER A 28 4.59 -10.19 2.12
CA SER A 28 5.42 -11.19 1.42
C SER A 28 5.44 -11.07 -0.10
N ILE A 29 4.43 -10.44 -0.72
CA ILE A 29 4.43 -10.23 -2.18
C ILE A 29 5.58 -9.35 -2.66
N TRP A 30 6.17 -8.57 -1.75
CA TRP A 30 7.19 -7.57 -2.05
C TRP A 30 8.64 -8.08 -1.94
N PHE A 31 8.86 -9.41 -1.75
CA PHE A 31 10.21 -9.95 -1.48
C PHE A 31 11.22 -9.65 -2.60
N LYS A 32 10.79 -9.59 -3.87
CA LYS A 32 11.66 -9.24 -5.00
C LYS A 32 12.03 -7.76 -4.98
N GLN A 33 11.04 -6.91 -4.74
CA GLN A 33 11.21 -5.46 -4.64
C GLN A 33 12.06 -5.09 -3.42
N LEU A 34 11.84 -5.75 -2.28
CA LEU A 34 12.62 -5.53 -1.07
C LEU A 34 14.11 -5.67 -1.34
N ARG A 35 14.53 -6.73 -2.05
CA ARG A 35 15.94 -6.98 -2.36
C ARG A 35 16.61 -5.85 -3.13
N GLU A 36 15.87 -5.18 -4.02
CA GLU A 36 16.43 -4.08 -4.82
C GLU A 36 16.32 -2.73 -4.06
N PHE A 37 15.18 -2.47 -3.45
CA PHE A 37 14.93 -1.20 -2.79
C PHE A 37 15.78 -1.02 -1.52
N SER A 38 16.06 -2.08 -0.77
CA SER A 38 16.90 -2.02 0.43
C SER A 38 18.37 -1.67 0.14
N LYS A 39 18.80 -1.71 -1.13
CA LYS A 39 20.14 -1.23 -1.55
C LYS A 39 20.24 0.29 -1.54
N HIS A 40 19.13 1.03 -1.51
CA HIS A 40 19.10 2.47 -1.70
C HIS A 40 18.26 3.22 -0.67
N PHE A 41 17.30 2.55 -0.04
CA PHE A 41 16.28 3.15 0.82
C PHE A 41 16.07 2.36 2.10
N ASN A 42 15.57 3.03 3.14
CA ASN A 42 14.88 2.33 4.21
C ASN A 42 13.55 1.81 3.66
N VAL A 43 13.21 0.57 3.96
CA VAL A 43 11.97 -0.05 3.46
C VAL A 43 11.06 -0.43 4.62
N LEU A 44 9.81 -0.02 4.53
CA LEU A 44 8.73 -0.44 5.42
C LEU A 44 7.78 -1.37 4.65
N LEU A 45 7.64 -2.59 5.14
CA LEU A 45 6.65 -3.57 4.69
C LEU A 45 5.62 -3.76 5.80
N LEU A 46 4.33 -3.78 5.46
CA LEU A 46 3.26 -3.98 6.44
C LEU A 46 2.19 -4.92 5.91
N ASP A 47 1.51 -5.59 6.83
CA ASP A 47 0.31 -6.36 6.56
C ASP A 47 -0.91 -5.52 6.92
N LEU A 48 -1.81 -5.28 5.96
CA LEU A 48 -3.03 -4.52 6.18
C LEU A 48 -3.94 -5.21 7.21
N ARG A 49 -4.77 -4.43 7.88
CA ARG A 49 -5.78 -4.94 8.81
C ARG A 49 -6.56 -6.11 8.20
N GLY A 50 -6.65 -7.22 8.93
CA GLY A 50 -7.33 -8.44 8.49
C GLY A 50 -6.53 -9.31 7.51
N HIS A 51 -5.30 -8.92 7.16
CA HIS A 51 -4.44 -9.62 6.22
C HIS A 51 -3.16 -10.13 6.90
N GLY A 52 -2.54 -11.13 6.28
CA GLY A 52 -1.25 -11.66 6.74
C GLY A 52 -1.20 -11.94 8.23
N LYS A 53 -0.21 -11.40 8.91
CA LYS A 53 -0.05 -11.49 10.38
C LYS A 53 -0.86 -10.44 11.16
N SER A 54 -1.48 -9.47 10.46
CA SER A 54 -2.44 -8.50 11.04
C SER A 54 -3.87 -9.05 11.13
N ARG A 55 -4.05 -10.37 11.07
CA ARG A 55 -5.36 -11.02 11.22
C ARG A 55 -5.94 -10.74 12.59
N MET A 56 -7.19 -10.29 12.60
CA MET A 56 -7.97 -10.10 13.83
C MET A 56 -8.76 -11.36 14.15
N GLN A 57 -9.01 -11.61 15.46
CA GLN A 57 -10.00 -12.62 15.86
C GLN A 57 -11.38 -12.20 15.31
N LEU A 58 -12.14 -13.18 14.79
CA LEU A 58 -13.46 -12.97 14.18
C LEU A 58 -14.43 -12.16 15.07
N SER A 59 -14.33 -12.30 16.39
CA SER A 59 -15.15 -11.57 17.36
C SER A 59 -14.99 -10.03 17.28
N ASN A 60 -13.90 -9.53 16.75
CA ASN A 60 -13.62 -8.10 16.64
C ASN A 60 -13.91 -7.52 15.24
N VAL A 61 -14.11 -8.38 14.23
CA VAL A 61 -14.38 -7.94 12.84
C VAL A 61 -15.72 -7.21 12.76
N PHE A 62 -16.73 -7.65 13.49
CA PHE A 62 -18.06 -7.04 13.48
C PHE A 62 -18.18 -5.75 14.29
N LYS A 63 -17.18 -5.40 15.11
CA LYS A 63 -17.21 -4.22 15.98
C LYS A 63 -16.49 -2.99 15.42
N LYS A 64 -15.64 -3.14 14.39
CA LYS A 64 -14.88 -2.02 13.81
C LYS A 64 -15.24 -1.80 12.35
N LYS A 65 -15.58 -0.55 12.05
CA LYS A 65 -15.86 -0.09 10.69
C LYS A 65 -14.60 -0.23 9.81
N TYR A 66 -14.70 -0.95 8.71
CA TYR A 66 -13.66 -1.03 7.67
C TYR A 66 -13.93 0.05 6.62
N THR A 67 -13.36 1.22 6.80
CA THR A 67 -13.33 2.29 5.78
C THR A 67 -11.91 2.49 5.28
N PHE A 68 -11.75 3.08 4.11
CA PHE A 68 -10.42 3.40 3.59
C PHE A 68 -9.69 4.40 4.50
N ASP A 69 -10.42 5.33 5.14
CA ASP A 69 -9.86 6.26 6.13
C ASP A 69 -9.22 5.52 7.29
N VAL A 70 -9.95 4.58 7.91
CA VAL A 70 -9.45 3.79 9.03
C VAL A 70 -8.23 2.94 8.63
N LEU A 71 -8.24 2.37 7.42
CA LEU A 71 -7.08 1.61 6.92
C LEU A 71 -5.88 2.51 6.63
N ALA A 72 -6.12 3.72 6.14
CA ALA A 72 -5.08 4.74 5.95
C ALA A 72 -4.48 5.19 7.28
N GLU A 73 -5.33 5.46 8.29
CA GLU A 73 -4.91 5.78 9.66
C GLU A 73 -4.07 4.68 10.30
N ASP A 74 -4.40 3.40 10.07
CA ASP A 74 -3.57 2.29 10.56
C ASP A 74 -2.15 2.36 9.97
N ILE A 75 -2.01 2.67 8.67
CA ILE A 75 -0.70 2.81 8.02
C ILE A 75 0.05 4.01 8.60
N ILE A 76 -0.61 5.15 8.76
CA ILE A 76 -0.01 6.34 9.37
C ILE A 76 0.45 6.05 10.81
N SER A 77 -0.32 5.29 11.59
CA SER A 77 0.06 4.90 12.95
C SER A 77 1.38 4.09 12.97
N VAL A 78 1.63 3.27 11.96
CA VAL A 78 2.92 2.55 11.82
C VAL A 78 4.05 3.53 11.51
N LEU A 79 3.82 4.51 10.62
CA LEU A 79 4.82 5.54 10.33
C LEU A 79 5.15 6.37 11.58
N ASP A 80 4.14 6.67 12.41
CA ASP A 80 4.33 7.43 13.65
C ASP A 80 5.14 6.63 14.69
N GLU A 81 4.84 5.35 14.85
CA GLU A 81 5.59 4.43 15.73
C GLU A 81 7.08 4.36 15.36
N GLU A 82 7.36 4.29 14.04
CA GLU A 82 8.73 4.24 13.51
C GLU A 82 9.37 5.63 13.35
N ASN A 83 8.70 6.70 13.80
CA ASN A 83 9.16 8.09 13.64
C ASN A 83 9.45 8.49 12.18
N ILE A 84 8.75 7.88 11.21
CA ILE A 84 8.87 8.17 9.79
C ILE A 84 8.02 9.40 9.47
N LYS A 85 8.62 10.54 9.26
CA LYS A 85 7.92 11.81 8.97
C LYS A 85 7.19 11.79 7.63
N SER A 86 7.84 11.25 6.61
CA SER A 86 7.27 11.11 5.26
C SER A 86 7.93 9.95 4.51
N SER A 87 7.23 9.39 3.52
CA SER A 87 7.67 8.23 2.76
C SER A 87 7.28 8.33 1.29
N HIS A 88 8.01 7.66 0.42
CA HIS A 88 7.52 7.25 -0.88
C HIS A 88 6.63 6.03 -0.70
N PHE A 89 5.48 6.00 -1.37
CA PHE A 89 4.54 4.88 -1.26
C PHE A 89 4.48 4.08 -2.55
N VAL A 90 4.48 2.76 -2.42
CA VAL A 90 4.27 1.83 -3.52
C VAL A 90 3.07 0.97 -3.18
N GLY A 91 2.01 1.05 -3.97
CA GLY A 91 0.77 0.31 -3.73
C GLY A 91 0.35 -0.52 -4.94
N ILE A 92 -0.31 -1.66 -4.66
CA ILE A 92 -0.93 -2.50 -5.69
C ILE A 92 -2.41 -2.71 -5.38
N SER A 93 -3.29 -2.59 -6.40
CA SER A 93 -4.74 -2.86 -6.28
C SER A 93 -5.36 -2.07 -5.11
N LEU A 94 -5.90 -2.71 -4.07
CA LEU A 94 -6.40 -2.04 -2.85
C LEU A 94 -5.37 -1.08 -2.26
N GLY A 95 -4.08 -1.43 -2.29
CA GLY A 95 -3.00 -0.57 -1.82
C GLY A 95 -2.98 0.78 -2.54
N THR A 96 -3.37 0.85 -3.81
CA THR A 96 -3.42 2.11 -4.57
C THR A 96 -4.52 3.05 -4.05
N ILE A 97 -5.65 2.50 -3.61
CA ILE A 97 -6.73 3.27 -2.99
C ILE A 97 -6.24 3.86 -1.66
N LEU A 98 -5.56 3.03 -0.85
CA LEU A 98 -5.10 3.43 0.48
C LEU A 98 -4.01 4.51 0.41
N ILE A 99 -3.01 4.36 -0.48
CA ILE A 99 -1.97 5.39 -0.60
C ILE A 99 -2.53 6.71 -1.16
N ARG A 100 -3.55 6.65 -2.05
CA ARG A 100 -4.27 7.85 -2.48
C ARG A 100 -5.01 8.48 -1.31
N GLN A 101 -5.72 7.68 -0.49
CA GLN A 101 -6.42 8.16 0.71
C GLN A 101 -5.46 8.81 1.70
N ILE A 102 -4.25 8.25 1.88
CA ILE A 102 -3.18 8.88 2.67
C ILE A 102 -2.79 10.23 2.08
N GLY A 103 -2.65 10.33 0.75
CA GLY A 103 -2.31 11.58 0.08
C GLY A 103 -3.39 12.67 0.23
N GLU A 104 -4.67 12.27 0.29
CA GLU A 104 -5.79 13.17 0.53
C GLU A 104 -5.85 13.63 2.00
N MET A 105 -5.68 12.72 2.96
CA MET A 105 -5.80 13.02 4.41
C MET A 105 -4.52 13.61 5.01
N TYR A 106 -3.35 13.16 4.54
CA TYR A 106 -2.03 13.47 5.11
C TYR A 106 -1.01 13.80 4.02
N PRO A 107 -1.23 14.84 3.18
CA PRO A 107 -0.36 15.14 2.03
C PRO A 107 1.11 15.36 2.42
N GLN A 108 1.36 15.89 3.63
CA GLN A 108 2.70 16.11 4.17
C GLN A 108 3.48 14.81 4.48
N ARG A 109 2.77 13.67 4.58
CA ARG A 109 3.39 12.35 4.84
C ARG A 109 3.84 11.66 3.55
N VAL A 110 3.47 12.20 2.38
CA VAL A 110 3.70 11.59 1.07
C VAL A 110 4.73 12.36 0.28
N GLN A 111 5.85 11.71 -0.06
CA GLN A 111 6.86 12.27 -0.96
C GLN A 111 6.53 11.98 -2.43
N SER A 112 6.13 10.74 -2.73
CA SER A 112 5.62 10.34 -4.04
C SER A 112 4.82 9.03 -3.92
N MET A 113 4.08 8.68 -4.96
CA MET A 113 3.28 7.45 -5.03
C MET A 113 3.56 6.71 -6.33
N VAL A 114 3.75 5.39 -6.23
CA VAL A 114 3.74 4.45 -7.36
C VAL A 114 2.51 3.56 -7.20
N MET A 115 1.63 3.59 -8.19
CA MET A 115 0.36 2.87 -8.16
C MET A 115 0.33 1.80 -9.26
N ALA A 116 0.51 0.54 -8.89
CA ALA A 116 0.44 -0.60 -9.80
C ALA A 116 -0.99 -1.18 -9.81
N GLY A 117 -1.59 -1.29 -11.01
CA GLY A 117 -2.99 -1.73 -11.13
C GLY A 117 -3.95 -0.77 -10.42
N ALA A 118 -3.82 0.53 -10.67
CA ALA A 118 -4.55 1.59 -9.98
C ALA A 118 -6.06 1.47 -10.16
N ILE A 119 -6.80 1.47 -9.05
CA ILE A 119 -8.26 1.49 -9.02
C ILE A 119 -8.71 2.94 -8.83
N MET A 120 -9.10 3.62 -9.93
CA MET A 120 -9.49 5.05 -9.91
C MET A 120 -10.95 5.28 -9.51
N LYS A 121 -11.86 4.33 -9.83
CA LYS A 121 -13.29 4.38 -9.43
C LYS A 121 -13.81 2.97 -9.17
N LEU A 122 -14.34 2.73 -7.98
CA LEU A 122 -15.14 1.54 -7.70
C LEU A 122 -16.59 1.80 -8.12
N ARG A 123 -17.03 1.23 -9.26
CA ARG A 123 -18.46 1.15 -9.61
C ARG A 123 -18.99 -0.17 -9.09
N TRP A 124 -20.06 -0.15 -8.32
CA TRP A 124 -20.67 -1.33 -7.68
C TRP A 124 -20.98 -2.48 -8.64
N ALA A 125 -21.24 -2.18 -9.92
CA ALA A 125 -21.50 -3.20 -10.95
C ALA A 125 -20.28 -4.05 -11.33
N VAL A 126 -19.07 -3.69 -10.90
CA VAL A 126 -17.81 -4.32 -11.32
C VAL A 126 -17.20 -5.21 -10.23
N ALA A 127 -17.72 -5.14 -9.00
CA ALA A 127 -17.16 -5.90 -7.86
C ALA A 127 -17.21 -7.43 -8.07
N GLY A 128 -18.18 -7.95 -8.81
CA GLY A 128 -18.30 -9.39 -9.12
C GLY A 128 -17.38 -9.84 -10.27
N VAL A 129 -17.07 -8.95 -11.21
CA VAL A 129 -16.25 -9.26 -12.40
C VAL A 129 -14.75 -9.01 -12.14
N LEU A 130 -14.42 -8.10 -11.22
CA LEU A 130 -13.03 -7.73 -10.91
C LEU A 130 -12.22 -8.87 -10.28
N CYS A 131 -12.83 -9.79 -9.57
CA CYS A 131 -12.14 -10.93 -9.00
C CYS A 131 -11.54 -11.86 -10.08
N HIS A 132 -12.18 -11.95 -11.25
CA HIS A 132 -11.70 -12.74 -12.40
C HIS A 132 -10.74 -11.96 -13.32
N ALA A 133 -11.01 -10.66 -13.53
CA ALA A 133 -10.24 -9.81 -14.42
C ALA A 133 -8.88 -9.39 -13.85
N ILE A 134 -8.73 -9.25 -12.53
CA ILE A 134 -7.46 -8.93 -11.87
C ILE A 134 -6.43 -10.04 -12.07
N LEU A 135 -6.86 -11.30 -12.14
CA LEU A 135 -5.97 -12.43 -12.40
C LEU A 135 -5.41 -12.41 -13.83
N VAL A 136 -6.17 -11.90 -14.80
CA VAL A 136 -5.79 -11.85 -16.23
C VAL A 136 -4.92 -10.62 -16.54
N LEU A 137 -5.15 -9.48 -15.87
CA LEU A 137 -4.39 -8.24 -16.11
C LEU A 137 -2.97 -8.24 -15.52
N ILE A 138 -2.71 -9.05 -14.50
CA ILE A 138 -1.35 -9.24 -13.95
C ILE A 138 -0.43 -9.94 -14.99
N LEU A 139 -1.00 -10.66 -15.97
CA LEU A 139 -0.27 -11.40 -16.98
C LEU A 139 -0.03 -10.64 -18.29
N SER A 140 -0.67 -9.46 -18.51
CA SER A 140 -0.60 -8.75 -19.78
C SER A 140 -0.22 -7.27 -19.68
N CYS A 141 0.48 -6.84 -18.61
CA CYS A 141 0.92 -5.45 -18.49
C CYS A 141 2.11 -5.16 -19.41
N SER A 142 1.80 -4.73 -20.64
CA SER A 142 2.72 -4.02 -21.53
C SER A 142 2.37 -2.53 -21.49
N THR A 143 3.29 -1.76 -20.92
CA THR A 143 3.58 -0.34 -21.12
C THR A 143 2.52 0.60 -21.71
N SER A 144 1.93 1.43 -20.87
CA SER A 144 1.53 2.79 -21.26
C SER A 144 1.75 3.75 -20.10
N ARG A 145 2.69 4.69 -20.29
CA ARG A 145 2.95 5.79 -19.35
C ARG A 145 1.82 6.82 -19.47
N LEU A 146 1.03 6.99 -18.42
CA LEU A 146 0.20 8.16 -18.23
C LEU A 146 0.89 9.11 -17.25
N VAL A 147 1.14 10.33 -17.70
CA VAL A 147 1.74 11.39 -16.87
C VAL A 147 0.68 11.91 -15.92
N ALA A 148 0.93 11.77 -14.65
CA ALA A 148 0.13 12.32 -13.56
C ALA A 148 0.74 13.61 -13.01
N PRO A 149 0.03 14.40 -12.19
CA PRO A 149 0.59 15.59 -11.54
C PRO A 149 1.86 15.26 -10.77
N LYS A 150 2.75 16.28 -10.63
CA LYS A 150 4.11 16.12 -10.09
C LYS A 150 4.17 15.15 -8.89
N GLY A 151 4.93 14.07 -9.04
CA GLY A 151 5.20 13.08 -8.00
C GLY A 151 4.33 11.81 -8.03
N MET A 152 3.38 11.66 -8.96
CA MET A 152 2.54 10.48 -9.09
C MET A 152 2.89 9.68 -10.35
N PHE A 153 3.24 8.42 -10.18
CA PHE A 153 3.57 7.48 -11.26
C PHE A 153 2.58 6.31 -11.25
N TYR A 154 2.01 5.99 -12.43
CA TYR A 154 1.19 4.81 -12.66
C TYR A 154 2.00 3.78 -13.46
N LEU A 155 1.94 2.53 -13.05
CA LEU A 155 2.49 1.38 -13.74
C LEU A 155 1.36 0.43 -14.17
#